data_36a93bc3266e388336815ef4728c6819
#
_entry.id   36a93bc3266e388336815ef4728c6819
#
_cell.length_a   1.000
_cell.length_b   1.000
_cell.length_c   1.000
_cell.angle_alpha   90.00
_cell.angle_beta   90.00
_cell.angle_gamma   90.00
#
_symmetry.space_group_name_H-M   'P 1'
#
loop_
_entity.id
_entity.type
_entity.pdbx_description
1 polymer ?
#
loop_
_entity_poly.entity_id
_entity_poly.type
_entity_poly.pdbx_seq_one_letter_code
_entity_poly.pdbx_strand_id
1 'polypeptide(L)'
;MSDARAKLSSGTVLYRYVEGAIEVLLVHPAGNYNRRAPWGIPKGAPETDEELEATARRETLEETGLEILEPLVDLGYVDYTRSKKRVHAYAGKAPEGATPRCASWEVDKAEFIEITRARRIIHPDQAALLDRLQRHLEPTANEASAEKTSA
;
A
#
# COMPACT_ATOMS: atom_id res chain seq x y z
N MET A 1 29.70 -0.65 6.51
CA MET A 1 29.13 -0.83 6.29
C MET A 1 28.09 -0.98 6.02
N SER A 2 27.88 -0.82 5.85
CA SER A 2 26.98 -0.97 5.65
C SER A 2 26.26 -1.29 5.10
N ASP A 3 26.32 -1.38 4.64
CA ASP A 3 25.53 -1.58 4.09
C ASP A 3 24.78 -2.40 4.14
N ALA A 4 25.12 -2.85 4.70
CA ALA A 4 24.09 -3.63 5.27
C ALA A 4 22.79 -3.02 4.98
N ARG A 5 22.75 -2.52 3.82
CA ARG A 5 21.65 -1.80 3.44
C ARG A 5 20.50 -2.68 3.15
N ALA A 6 19.36 -2.32 3.64
CA ALA A 6 18.13 -3.02 3.38
C ALA A 6 17.88 -3.09 1.88
N LYS A 7 17.33 -4.21 1.45
CA LYS A 7 16.75 -4.30 0.13
C LYS A 7 15.55 -3.35 0.11
N LEU A 8 15.63 -2.33 -0.73
CA LEU A 8 14.62 -1.29 -0.78
C LEU A 8 13.54 -1.63 -1.80
N SER A 9 12.29 -1.52 -1.38
CA SER A 9 11.13 -1.57 -2.26
C SER A 9 10.28 -0.33 -2.01
N SER A 10 9.48 0.03 -3.00
CA SER A 10 8.54 1.14 -2.87
C SER A 10 7.21 0.71 -3.43
N GLY A 11 6.13 1.10 -2.77
CA GLY A 11 4.79 0.70 -3.18
C GLY A 11 3.73 1.67 -2.73
N THR A 12 2.48 1.29 -2.97
CA THR A 12 1.35 2.15 -2.64
C THR A 12 0.41 1.51 -1.64
N VAL A 13 -0.16 2.35 -0.78
CA VAL A 13 -1.30 1.99 0.06
C VAL A 13 -2.49 2.71 -0.54
N LEU A 14 -3.16 2.06 -1.49
CA LEU A 14 -4.32 2.65 -2.16
C LEU A 14 -5.57 2.32 -1.38
N TYR A 15 -6.42 3.32 -1.19
CA TYR A 15 -7.64 3.15 -0.43
C TYR A 15 -8.85 3.65 -1.20
N ARG A 16 -10.01 3.17 -0.79
CA ARG A 16 -11.31 3.67 -1.25
C ARG A 16 -12.30 3.54 -0.11
N TYR A 17 -13.40 4.28 -0.21
CA TYR A 17 -14.49 4.15 0.75
C TYR A 17 -15.63 3.37 0.11
N VAL A 18 -16.15 2.39 0.86
CA VAL A 18 -17.33 1.62 0.45
C VAL A 18 -18.29 1.66 1.64
N GLU A 19 -19.40 2.34 1.47
CA GLU A 19 -20.42 2.50 2.52
C GLU A 19 -19.80 2.99 3.84
N GLY A 20 -18.89 3.95 3.73
CA GLY A 20 -18.23 4.55 4.89
C GLY A 20 -17.05 3.77 5.44
N ALA A 21 -16.82 2.56 4.97
CA ALA A 21 -15.66 1.77 5.41
C ALA A 21 -14.48 1.98 4.48
N ILE A 22 -13.28 1.91 5.04
CA ILE A 22 -12.05 2.03 4.27
C ILE A 22 -11.67 0.64 3.75
N GLU A 23 -11.41 0.56 2.44
CA GLU A 23 -10.82 -0.63 1.85
C GLU A 23 -9.45 -0.27 1.29
N VAL A 24 -8.50 -1.19 1.41
CA VAL A 24 -7.14 -1.00 0.89
C VAL A 24 -6.79 -2.10 -0.09
N LEU A 25 -6.02 -1.73 -1.11
CA LEU A 25 -5.58 -2.67 -2.14
C LEU A 25 -4.41 -3.48 -1.63
N LEU A 26 -4.58 -4.80 -1.59
CA LEU A 26 -3.51 -5.73 -1.24
C LEU A 26 -3.35 -6.77 -2.34
N VAL A 27 -2.16 -7.32 -2.44
CA VAL A 27 -1.84 -8.41 -3.36
C VAL A 27 -1.30 -9.60 -2.58
N HIS A 28 -1.45 -10.79 -3.16
CA HIS A 28 -0.91 -12.01 -2.60
C HIS A 28 0.14 -12.56 -3.54
N PRO A 29 1.33 -12.92 -3.03
CA PRO A 29 2.40 -13.45 -3.89
C PRO A 29 2.04 -14.81 -4.44
N ALA A 30 2.37 -15.03 -5.72
CA ALA A 30 2.11 -16.30 -6.40
C ALA A 30 3.19 -17.31 -6.10
N GLY A 31 2.90 -18.58 -6.41
CA GLY A 31 3.85 -19.68 -6.32
C GLY A 31 3.55 -20.63 -5.20
N ASN A 32 4.00 -21.88 -5.37
CA ASN A 32 3.73 -22.95 -4.42
C ASN A 32 4.27 -22.68 -3.03
N TYR A 33 5.40 -22.01 -2.94
CA TYR A 33 6.01 -21.70 -1.65
C TYR A 33 5.32 -20.54 -0.97
N ASN A 34 4.44 -19.82 -1.66
CA ASN A 34 3.76 -18.64 -1.15
C ASN A 34 2.29 -18.89 -0.82
N ARG A 35 1.83 -20.12 -0.84
CA ARG A 35 0.42 -20.44 -0.59
C ARG A 35 -0.11 -19.84 0.70
N ARG A 36 0.70 -19.86 1.75
CA ARG A 36 0.34 -19.36 3.07
C ARG A 36 1.03 -18.05 3.42
N ALA A 37 1.66 -17.42 2.42
CA ALA A 37 2.32 -16.15 2.65
C ALA A 37 1.28 -15.08 2.99
N PRO A 38 1.65 -14.09 3.79
CA PRO A 38 0.75 -12.98 4.03
C PRO A 38 0.57 -12.14 2.77
N TRP A 39 -0.52 -11.41 2.72
CA TRP A 39 -0.74 -10.40 1.70
C TRP A 39 0.14 -9.19 1.97
N GLY A 40 0.29 -8.33 0.99
CA GLY A 40 1.06 -7.11 1.14
C GLY A 40 0.60 -6.03 0.19
N ILE A 41 1.20 -4.87 0.31
CA ILE A 41 0.93 -3.79 -0.65
C ILE A 41 1.64 -4.10 -1.97
N PRO A 42 1.11 -3.62 -3.11
CA PRO A 42 1.85 -3.72 -4.37
C PRO A 42 3.12 -2.88 -4.27
N LYS A 43 4.25 -3.50 -4.60
CA LYS A 43 5.56 -2.88 -4.42
C LYS A 43 6.63 -3.61 -5.22
N GLY A 44 7.75 -2.96 -5.38
CA GLY A 44 8.93 -3.58 -5.99
C GLY A 44 10.14 -2.70 -5.88
N ALA A 45 11.25 -3.18 -6.42
CA ALA A 45 12.52 -2.49 -6.32
C ALA A 45 12.59 -1.32 -7.30
N PRO A 46 13.20 -0.19 -6.89
CA PRO A 46 13.39 0.92 -7.82
C PRO A 46 14.39 0.53 -8.91
N GLU A 47 14.18 1.07 -10.09
CA GLU A 47 15.14 0.97 -11.17
C GLU A 47 16.23 2.02 -10.95
N THR A 48 17.32 1.91 -11.69
CA THR A 48 18.43 2.86 -11.57
C THR A 48 17.91 4.29 -11.75
N ASP A 49 18.24 5.15 -10.77
CA ASP A 49 17.87 6.57 -10.78
C ASP A 49 16.35 6.84 -10.74
N GLU A 50 15.56 5.83 -10.41
CA GLU A 50 14.12 6.01 -10.30
C GLU A 50 13.75 6.57 -8.92
N GLU A 51 12.92 7.61 -8.89
CA GLU A 51 12.38 8.15 -7.66
C GLU A 51 11.45 7.14 -7.01
N LEU A 52 11.42 7.09 -5.68
CA LEU A 52 10.62 6.10 -4.97
C LEU A 52 9.12 6.22 -5.25
N GLU A 53 8.62 7.44 -5.40
CA GLU A 53 7.21 7.61 -5.75
C GLU A 53 6.93 7.05 -7.16
N ALA A 54 7.84 7.26 -8.10
CA ALA A 54 7.69 6.70 -9.45
C ALA A 54 7.72 5.18 -9.42
N THR A 55 8.59 4.60 -8.59
CA THR A 55 8.64 3.15 -8.39
C THR A 55 7.30 2.64 -7.88
N ALA A 56 6.75 3.32 -6.87
CA ALA A 56 5.47 2.91 -6.28
C ALA A 56 4.36 2.89 -7.32
N ARG A 57 4.28 3.92 -8.16
CA ARG A 57 3.27 3.99 -9.24
C ARG A 57 3.49 2.90 -10.28
N ARG A 58 4.72 2.70 -10.70
CA ARG A 58 5.05 1.68 -11.72
C ARG A 58 4.74 0.28 -11.22
N GLU A 59 5.18 -0.04 -10.01
CA GLU A 59 4.96 -1.38 -9.46
C GLU A 59 3.47 -1.67 -9.23
N THR A 60 2.71 -0.67 -8.83
CA THR A 60 1.27 -0.84 -8.67
C THR A 60 0.61 -1.15 -10.00
N LEU A 61 1.00 -0.45 -11.06
CA LEU A 61 0.50 -0.71 -12.40
C LEU A 61 0.89 -2.12 -12.87
N GLU A 62 2.15 -2.49 -12.68
CA GLU A 62 2.65 -3.80 -13.10
C GLU A 62 1.93 -4.95 -12.39
N GLU A 63 1.68 -4.83 -11.10
CA GLU A 63 1.11 -5.91 -10.31
C GLU A 63 -0.41 -5.96 -10.35
N THR A 64 -1.08 -4.81 -10.45
CA THR A 64 -2.54 -4.75 -10.30
C THR A 64 -3.27 -4.17 -11.50
N GLY A 65 -2.55 -3.63 -12.47
CA GLY A 65 -3.15 -3.00 -13.63
C GLY A 65 -3.72 -1.60 -13.37
N LEU A 66 -3.54 -1.07 -12.17
CA LEU A 66 -4.09 0.25 -11.84
C LEU A 66 -3.05 1.34 -12.06
N GLU A 67 -3.39 2.30 -12.92
CA GLU A 67 -2.57 3.48 -13.13
C GLU A 67 -3.01 4.57 -12.18
N ILE A 68 -2.08 5.09 -11.39
CA ILE A 68 -2.36 6.11 -10.39
C ILE A 68 -1.84 7.44 -10.89
N LEU A 69 -2.75 8.37 -11.18
CA LEU A 69 -2.39 9.69 -11.68
C LEU A 69 -2.55 10.79 -10.64
N GLU A 70 -3.32 10.53 -9.59
CA GLU A 70 -3.55 11.49 -8.52
C GLU A 70 -2.32 11.62 -7.63
N PRO A 71 -2.18 12.74 -6.91
CA PRO A 71 -1.07 12.91 -5.97
C PRO A 71 -1.06 11.83 -4.90
N LEU A 72 0.14 11.44 -4.49
CA LEU A 72 0.35 10.48 -3.40
C LEU A 72 0.97 11.18 -2.20
N VAL A 73 0.73 10.63 -1.02
CA VAL A 73 1.28 11.14 0.23
C VAL A 73 2.30 10.15 0.77
N ASP A 74 3.47 10.63 1.09
CA ASP A 74 4.56 9.80 1.63
C ASP A 74 4.19 9.35 3.05
N LEU A 75 4.08 8.04 3.25
CA LEU A 75 3.82 7.45 4.57
C LEU A 75 5.10 7.00 5.27
N GLY A 76 6.26 7.24 4.64
CA GLY A 76 7.53 6.78 5.19
C GLY A 76 7.76 5.30 4.89
N TYR A 77 8.62 4.68 5.67
CA TYR A 77 8.99 3.30 5.41
C TYR A 77 8.84 2.43 6.66
N VAL A 78 8.84 1.12 6.42
CA VAL A 78 8.95 0.12 7.47
C VAL A 78 10.12 -0.78 7.17
N ASP A 79 10.80 -1.24 8.22
CA ASP A 79 11.89 -2.19 8.11
C ASP A 79 11.40 -3.55 8.58
N TYR A 80 11.75 -4.61 7.84
CA TYR A 80 11.37 -5.96 8.22
C TYR A 80 12.21 -6.43 9.40
N THR A 81 11.59 -7.18 10.30
CA THR A 81 12.25 -7.61 11.53
C THR A 81 13.18 -8.80 11.31
N ARG A 82 12.88 -9.66 10.34
CA ARG A 82 13.63 -10.90 10.11
C ARG A 82 14.43 -10.91 8.82
N SER A 83 14.55 -9.78 8.17
CA SER A 83 15.35 -9.68 6.95
C SER A 83 15.79 -8.23 6.79
N LYS A 84 16.69 -8.01 5.85
CA LYS A 84 17.17 -6.65 5.58
C LYS A 84 16.36 -5.97 4.51
N LYS A 85 15.04 -6.09 4.59
CA LYS A 85 14.14 -5.46 3.65
C LYS A 85 13.57 -4.17 4.25
N ARG A 86 13.40 -3.19 3.38
CA ARG A 86 12.75 -1.92 3.71
C ARG A 86 11.69 -1.64 2.66
N VAL A 87 10.50 -1.28 3.08
CA VAL A 87 9.41 -0.92 2.16
C VAL A 87 9.01 0.51 2.44
N HIS A 88 9.19 1.37 1.43
CA HIS A 88 8.69 2.74 1.47
C HIS A 88 7.30 2.75 0.85
N ALA A 89 6.36 3.48 1.43
CA ALA A 89 4.97 3.46 0.97
C ALA A 89 4.40 4.85 0.77
N TYR A 90 3.55 4.96 -0.24
CA TYR A 90 2.84 6.19 -0.58
C TYR A 90 1.34 5.91 -0.58
N ALA A 91 0.58 6.76 0.08
CA ALA A 91 -0.86 6.60 0.17
C ALA A 91 -1.57 7.41 -0.91
N GLY A 92 -2.63 6.86 -1.44
CA GLY A 92 -3.46 7.58 -2.39
C GLY A 92 -4.83 6.96 -2.53
N LYS A 93 -5.77 7.79 -2.99
CA LYS A 93 -7.12 7.32 -3.25
C LYS A 93 -7.14 6.54 -4.57
N ALA A 94 -7.76 5.39 -4.56
CA ALA A 94 -7.88 4.58 -5.78
C ALA A 94 -8.69 5.33 -6.82
N PRO A 95 -8.39 5.12 -8.12
CA PRO A 95 -9.20 5.72 -9.19
C PRO A 95 -10.65 5.28 -9.07
N GLU A 96 -11.57 6.15 -9.45
CA GLU A 96 -13.00 5.85 -9.43
C GLU A 96 -13.29 4.62 -10.28
N GLY A 97 -14.04 3.67 -9.72
CA GLY A 97 -14.37 2.44 -10.44
C GLY A 97 -13.21 1.47 -10.64
N ALA A 98 -12.10 1.66 -9.90
CA ALA A 98 -10.91 0.83 -10.07
C ALA A 98 -11.20 -0.65 -9.86
N THR A 99 -10.77 -1.47 -10.81
CA THR A 99 -10.87 -2.93 -10.74
C THR A 99 -9.47 -3.52 -10.86
N PRO A 100 -8.88 -3.92 -9.73
CA PRO A 100 -7.54 -4.52 -9.77
C PRO A 100 -7.60 -5.91 -10.40
N ARG A 101 -6.48 -6.32 -10.97
CA ARG A 101 -6.33 -7.65 -11.55
C ARG A 101 -4.93 -8.16 -11.27
N CYS A 102 -4.72 -9.46 -11.45
CA CYS A 102 -3.37 -10.03 -11.35
C CYS A 102 -2.67 -9.75 -12.68
N ALA A 103 -1.98 -8.61 -12.73
CA ALA A 103 -1.35 -8.15 -13.98
C ALA A 103 0.08 -8.65 -14.13
N SER A 104 0.61 -9.33 -13.11
CA SER A 104 1.96 -9.89 -13.11
C SER A 104 1.91 -11.34 -12.66
N TRP A 105 2.80 -12.18 -13.21
CA TRP A 105 2.92 -13.56 -12.76
C TRP A 105 3.38 -13.68 -11.29
N GLU A 106 3.87 -12.60 -10.73
CA GLU A 106 4.35 -12.57 -9.35
C GLU A 106 3.22 -12.55 -8.31
N VAL A 107 2.01 -12.21 -8.73
CA VAL A 107 0.86 -12.14 -7.81
C VAL A 107 -0.26 -13.04 -8.30
N ASP A 108 -0.94 -13.70 -7.36
CA ASP A 108 -2.07 -14.55 -7.70
C ASP A 108 -3.41 -13.98 -7.22
N LYS A 109 -3.39 -12.89 -6.47
CA LYS A 109 -4.60 -12.17 -6.05
C LYS A 109 -4.30 -10.68 -5.92
N ALA A 110 -5.27 -9.86 -6.29
CA ALA A 110 -5.19 -8.41 -6.15
C ALA A 110 -6.61 -7.93 -5.82
N GLU A 111 -6.84 -7.47 -4.59
CA GLU A 111 -8.20 -7.16 -4.12
C GLU A 111 -8.20 -5.97 -3.17
N PHE A 112 -9.29 -5.20 -3.20
CA PHE A 112 -9.56 -4.24 -2.14
C PHE A 112 -10.15 -4.99 -0.96
N ILE A 113 -9.58 -4.78 0.21
CA ILE A 113 -9.95 -5.51 1.43
C ILE A 113 -10.23 -4.50 2.53
N GLU A 114 -11.35 -4.69 3.25
CA GLU A 114 -11.72 -3.81 4.34
C GLU A 114 -10.57 -3.76 5.35
N ILE A 115 -10.27 -2.57 5.85
CA ILE A 115 -9.01 -2.31 6.56
C ILE A 115 -8.83 -3.16 7.82
N THR A 116 -9.91 -3.52 8.51
CA THR A 116 -9.81 -4.37 9.69
C THR A 116 -9.36 -5.78 9.32
N ARG A 117 -9.91 -6.30 8.22
CA ARG A 117 -9.50 -7.60 7.72
C ARG A 117 -8.09 -7.53 7.12
N ALA A 118 -7.80 -6.45 6.40
CA ALA A 118 -6.48 -6.23 5.80
C ALA A 118 -5.39 -6.32 6.87
N ARG A 119 -5.63 -5.72 8.03
CA ARG A 119 -4.68 -5.72 9.13
C ARG A 119 -4.36 -7.14 9.61
N ARG A 120 -5.29 -8.07 9.49
CA ARG A 120 -5.09 -9.46 9.93
C ARG A 120 -4.32 -10.30 8.94
N ILE A 121 -4.37 -9.95 7.65
CA ILE A 121 -3.78 -10.79 6.59
C ILE A 121 -2.54 -10.18 5.97
N ILE A 122 -2.26 -8.91 6.22
CA ILE A 122 -1.08 -8.24 5.69
C ILE A 122 0.18 -8.74 6.41
N HIS A 123 1.30 -8.69 5.71
CA HIS A 123 2.60 -9.01 6.31
C HIS A 123 2.76 -8.20 7.60
N PRO A 124 3.11 -8.84 8.73
CA PRO A 124 3.19 -8.14 10.02
C PRO A 124 4.02 -6.86 10.00
N ASP A 125 5.13 -6.86 9.26
CA ASP A 125 5.99 -5.69 9.20
C ASP A 125 5.41 -4.56 8.37
N GLN A 126 4.36 -4.82 7.59
CA GLN A 126 3.67 -3.80 6.82
C GLN A 126 2.43 -3.26 7.55
N ALA A 127 2.00 -3.91 8.62
CA ALA A 127 0.77 -3.50 9.32
C ALA A 127 0.81 -2.04 9.78
N ALA A 128 1.98 -1.55 10.18
CA ALA A 128 2.13 -0.15 10.60
C ALA A 128 1.75 0.84 9.50
N LEU A 129 1.87 0.44 8.23
CA LEU A 129 1.49 1.30 7.12
C LEU A 129 -0.01 1.57 7.11
N LEU A 130 -0.82 0.57 7.51
CA LEU A 130 -2.27 0.75 7.62
C LEU A 130 -2.62 1.72 8.73
N ASP A 131 -1.87 1.69 9.83
CA ASP A 131 -2.05 2.65 10.93
C ASP A 131 -1.73 4.06 10.48
N ARG A 132 -0.67 4.22 9.69
CA ARG A 132 -0.28 5.52 9.16
C ARG A 132 -1.31 6.04 8.18
N LEU A 133 -1.88 5.16 7.34
CA LEU A 133 -2.96 5.53 6.45
C LEU A 133 -4.17 6.03 7.25
N GLN A 134 -4.58 5.29 8.26
CA GLN A 134 -5.75 5.67 9.06
C GLN A 134 -5.55 7.04 9.72
N ARG A 135 -4.37 7.28 10.27
CA ARG A 135 -4.07 8.60 10.85
C ARG A 135 -4.11 9.71 9.82
N HIS A 136 -3.60 9.43 8.62
CA HIS A 136 -3.63 10.40 7.53
C HIS A 136 -5.07 10.75 7.13
N LEU A 137 -5.98 9.78 7.18
CA LEU A 137 -7.37 9.96 6.77
C LEU A 137 -8.25 10.51 7.88
N GLU A 138 -7.75 10.60 9.12
CA GLU A 138 -8.53 11.18 10.22
C GLU A 138 -8.66 12.70 10.01
N PRO A 139 -9.86 13.29 10.23
CA PRO A 139 -10.00 14.73 10.15
C PRO A 139 -9.15 15.42 11.21
N THR A 140 -8.57 16.55 10.85
CA THR A 140 -7.88 17.38 11.85
C THR A 140 -8.92 17.96 12.81
N ALA A 141 -8.47 18.47 13.97
CA ALA A 141 -9.37 19.11 14.93
C ALA A 141 -10.18 20.23 14.29
N ASN A 142 -9.55 21.00 13.39
CA ASN A 142 -10.24 22.10 12.70
C ASN A 142 -11.29 21.57 11.71
N GLU A 143 -10.95 20.54 10.97
CA GLU A 143 -11.89 19.93 10.04
C GLU A 143 -13.08 19.32 10.75
N ALA A 144 -12.84 18.61 11.85
CA ALA A 144 -13.92 18.02 12.64
C ALA A 144 -14.83 19.09 13.21
N SER A 145 -14.29 20.21 13.69
CA SER A 145 -15.07 21.33 14.21
C SER A 145 -15.91 21.96 13.10
N ALA A 146 -15.34 22.12 11.91
CA ALA A 146 -16.07 22.68 10.77
C ALA A 146 -17.24 21.79 10.35
N GLU A 147 -17.04 20.48 10.33
CA GLU A 147 -18.10 19.52 10.00
C GLU A 147 -19.25 19.60 11.01
N LYS A 148 -18.95 19.69 12.29
CA LYS A 148 -19.96 19.82 13.33
C LYS A 148 -20.73 21.14 13.23
N THR A 149 -20.07 22.21 12.79
CA THR A 149 -20.70 23.52 12.70
C THR A 149 -21.59 23.64 11.48
N SER A 150 -21.29 22.91 10.40
CA SER A 150 -22.07 22.98 9.17
C SER A 150 -23.29 22.08 9.15
N ALA A 151 -23.49 21.31 10.19
CA ALA A 151 -24.62 20.38 10.27
C ALA A 151 -25.95 21.05 10.66
#